data_c11703b4dab1d38b940ecbb7439564d5
#
_entry.id   c11703b4dab1d38b940ecbb7439564d5
#
_cell.length_a   1.000
_cell.length_b   1.000
_cell.length_c   1.000
_cell.angle_alpha   90.00
_cell.angle_beta   90.00
_cell.angle_gamma   90.00
#
_symmetry.space_group_name_H-M   'P 1'
#
loop_
_entity.id
_entity.type
_entity.pdbx_description
1 polymer ?
#
loop_
_entity_poly.entity_id
_entity_poly.type
_entity_poly.pdbx_seq_one_letter_code
_entity_poly.pdbx_strand_id
1 'polypeptide(L)'
;VNKVVPIDKSSTVLTVLLAIICFGETEHLAVKLIGTALLGVGTLLMVEKKQTENTASGKGYLRYAGGSAVFAAATSILAKVGISGVESNLATAIRTAVVLVMAWLTVISKGKLPQLKMLDKKELGFIALSGLATGGSWLCYYYAIQNGVVSVVVPIDKMSLLPTVIFSYFVFKEKLSKKAALGLALMLAGTVVMAIFA
;
A
#
# COMPACT_ATOMS: atom_id res chain seq x y z
N VAL A 1 5.19 -0.26 -14.82
CA VAL A 1 4.37 -0.75 -13.70
C VAL A 1 5.04 -1.96 -13.04
N ASN A 2 5.50 -2.97 -13.78
CA ASN A 2 5.97 -4.26 -13.25
C ASN A 2 7.29 -4.26 -12.45
N LYS A 3 8.04 -3.15 -12.39
CA LYS A 3 9.25 -3.01 -11.54
C LYS A 3 9.02 -2.15 -10.29
N VAL A 4 7.98 -1.30 -10.30
CA VAL A 4 7.66 -0.39 -9.16
C VAL A 4 6.84 -1.11 -8.10
N VAL A 5 5.88 -1.90 -8.53
CA VAL A 5 4.96 -2.64 -7.66
C VAL A 5 5.66 -3.52 -6.62
N PRO A 6 6.76 -4.24 -6.94
CA PRO A 6 7.46 -5.03 -5.94
C PRO A 6 8.16 -4.25 -4.85
N ILE A 7 8.72 -3.10 -5.24
CA ILE A 7 9.45 -2.27 -4.29
C ILE A 7 8.46 -1.54 -3.37
N ASP A 8 7.34 -1.10 -3.92
CA ASP A 8 6.25 -0.54 -3.12
C ASP A 8 5.69 -1.59 -2.12
N LYS A 9 5.58 -2.85 -2.55
CA LYS A 9 5.12 -3.93 -1.67
C LYS A 9 6.16 -4.40 -0.65
N SER A 10 7.45 -4.19 -0.88
CA SER A 10 8.48 -4.43 0.12
C SER A 10 8.35 -3.48 1.33
N SER A 11 7.63 -2.36 1.17
CA SER A 11 7.29 -1.46 2.27
C SER A 11 6.52 -2.17 3.39
N THR A 12 5.69 -3.16 3.07
CA THR A 12 4.95 -3.94 4.08
C THR A 12 5.89 -4.73 4.99
N VAL A 13 6.88 -5.41 4.39
CA VAL A 13 7.92 -6.13 5.15
C VAL A 13 8.67 -5.16 6.07
N LEU A 14 9.06 -4.01 5.51
CA LEU A 14 9.74 -2.97 6.28
C LEU A 14 8.86 -2.40 7.40
N THR A 15 7.56 -2.19 7.16
CA THR A 15 6.62 -1.72 8.18
C THR A 15 6.47 -2.72 9.32
N VAL A 16 6.35 -4.02 9.03
CA VAL A 16 6.24 -5.06 10.06
C VAL A 16 7.50 -5.10 10.90
N LEU A 17 8.68 -5.08 10.28
CA LEU A 17 9.95 -5.05 11.01
C LEU A 17 10.10 -3.79 11.89
N LEU A 18 9.74 -2.63 11.35
CA LEU A 18 9.75 -1.39 12.12
C LEU A 18 8.71 -1.41 13.26
N ALA A 19 7.52 -1.98 13.05
CA ALA A 19 6.52 -2.12 14.11
C ALA A 19 7.01 -2.98 15.26
N ILE A 20 7.66 -4.10 14.97
CA ILE A 20 8.27 -4.96 15.98
C ILE A 20 9.33 -4.18 16.79
N ILE A 21 10.20 -3.42 16.11
CA ILE A 21 11.28 -2.68 16.75
C ILE A 21 10.76 -1.47 17.54
N CYS A 22 9.88 -0.65 16.92
CA CYS A 22 9.45 0.62 17.49
C CYS A 22 8.37 0.48 18.57
N PHE A 23 7.48 -0.51 18.44
CA PHE A 23 6.37 -0.71 19.37
C PHE A 23 6.58 -1.90 20.31
N GLY A 24 7.69 -2.63 20.16
CA GLY A 24 7.95 -3.81 20.98
C GLY A 24 6.90 -4.91 20.77
N GLU A 25 6.33 -5.03 19.57
CA GLU A 25 5.34 -6.03 19.22
C GLU A 25 5.97 -7.44 19.12
N THR A 26 6.56 -7.89 20.23
CA THR A 26 7.31 -9.17 20.30
C THR A 26 6.43 -10.38 20.58
N GLU A 27 5.15 -10.18 20.93
CA GLU A 27 4.21 -11.28 21.09
C GLU A 27 4.11 -12.06 19.77
N HIS A 28 4.20 -13.38 19.90
CA HIS A 28 4.20 -14.31 18.76
C HIS A 28 5.25 -13.98 17.67
N LEU A 29 6.45 -13.52 18.06
CA LEU A 29 7.50 -13.04 17.14
C LEU A 29 7.80 -14.05 16.01
N ALA A 30 7.84 -15.36 16.32
CA ALA A 30 8.09 -16.39 15.32
C ALA A 30 7.02 -16.38 14.21
N VAL A 31 5.74 -16.24 14.58
CA VAL A 31 4.61 -16.17 13.65
C VAL A 31 4.72 -14.92 12.77
N LYS A 32 5.02 -13.76 13.37
CA LYS A 32 5.21 -12.51 12.66
C LYS A 32 6.37 -12.58 11.66
N LEU A 33 7.49 -13.18 12.04
CA LEU A 33 8.64 -13.34 11.15
C LEU A 33 8.35 -14.32 10.00
N ILE A 34 7.70 -15.46 10.28
CA ILE A 34 7.31 -16.43 9.24
C ILE A 34 6.32 -15.78 8.28
N GLY A 35 5.27 -15.12 8.80
CA GLY A 35 4.28 -14.41 7.99
C GLY A 35 4.92 -13.32 7.13
N THR A 36 5.85 -12.55 7.70
CA THR A 36 6.60 -11.50 6.97
C THR A 36 7.47 -12.09 5.86
N ALA A 37 8.13 -13.23 6.12
CA ALA A 37 8.91 -13.93 5.10
C ALA A 37 8.02 -14.43 3.96
N LEU A 38 6.86 -15.03 4.27
CA LEU A 38 5.88 -15.45 3.27
C LEU A 38 5.36 -14.28 2.44
N LEU A 39 5.07 -13.15 3.08
CA LEU A 39 4.68 -11.91 2.39
C LEU A 39 5.78 -11.41 1.46
N GLY A 40 7.03 -11.40 1.92
CA GLY A 40 8.18 -10.97 1.14
C GLY A 40 8.39 -11.84 -0.09
N VAL A 41 8.45 -13.17 0.10
CA VAL A 41 8.59 -14.14 -1.00
C VAL A 41 7.40 -14.07 -1.94
N GLY A 42 6.17 -14.03 -1.43
CA GLY A 42 4.95 -13.91 -2.23
C GLY A 42 4.96 -12.64 -3.08
N THR A 43 5.36 -11.52 -2.50
CA THR A 43 5.53 -10.24 -3.21
C THR A 43 6.54 -10.36 -4.34
N LEU A 44 7.70 -10.95 -4.10
CA LEU A 44 8.74 -11.14 -5.12
C LEU A 44 8.27 -12.04 -6.27
N LEU A 45 7.52 -13.09 -5.96
CA LEU A 45 6.96 -13.99 -6.97
C LEU A 45 5.86 -13.34 -7.82
N MET A 46 5.09 -12.41 -7.26
CA MET A 46 4.08 -11.64 -8.01
C MET A 46 4.69 -10.69 -9.04
N VAL A 47 5.99 -10.39 -8.89
CA VAL A 47 6.73 -9.57 -9.85
C VAL A 47 7.03 -10.37 -11.08
N GLU A 48 6.19 -10.28 -12.08
CA GLU A 48 6.52 -10.79 -13.38
C GLU A 48 7.57 -9.91 -14.07
N LYS A 49 8.69 -10.51 -14.44
CA LYS A 49 9.59 -9.95 -15.44
C LYS A 49 8.92 -10.04 -16.83
N LYS A 50 7.90 -9.23 -17.09
CA LYS A 50 7.57 -8.95 -18.48
C LYS A 50 8.72 -8.11 -19.02
N GLN A 51 9.53 -8.71 -19.90
CA GLN A 51 10.45 -7.99 -20.75
C GLN A 51 9.63 -7.04 -21.63
N THR A 52 9.53 -5.80 -21.21
CA THR A 52 9.14 -4.72 -22.09
C THR A 52 10.45 -4.11 -22.55
N GLU A 53 10.82 -4.44 -23.78
CA GLU A 53 11.87 -3.76 -24.52
C GLU A 53 11.66 -2.25 -24.42
N ASN A 54 12.80 -1.55 -24.23
CA ASN A 54 12.96 -0.12 -24.43
C ASN A 54 12.15 0.85 -23.55
N THR A 55 12.58 1.00 -22.30
CA THR A 55 12.60 2.35 -21.71
C THR A 55 13.80 2.46 -20.78
N ALA A 56 14.56 3.53 -20.94
CA ALA A 56 15.81 3.83 -20.28
C ALA A 56 15.81 3.47 -18.78
N SER A 57 16.46 2.37 -18.45
CA SER A 57 16.66 1.91 -17.08
C SER A 57 17.79 2.70 -16.45
N GLY A 58 17.55 3.97 -16.14
CA GLY A 58 18.49 4.75 -15.34
C GLY A 58 18.49 4.24 -13.89
N LYS A 59 19.69 4.15 -13.27
CA LYS A 59 19.87 3.81 -11.84
C LYS A 59 19.06 4.71 -10.89
N GLY A 60 18.52 5.85 -11.38
CA GLY A 60 17.68 6.78 -10.63
C GLY A 60 16.34 6.19 -10.20
N TYR A 61 15.69 5.39 -11.03
CA TYR A 61 14.40 4.79 -10.75
C TYR A 61 14.40 3.92 -9.47
N LEU A 62 15.47 3.14 -9.25
CA LEU A 62 15.59 2.28 -8.08
C LEU A 62 15.68 3.09 -6.78
N ARG A 63 16.33 4.25 -6.82
CA ARG A 63 16.42 5.18 -5.68
C ARG A 63 15.05 5.76 -5.32
N TYR A 64 14.26 6.20 -6.31
CA TYR A 64 12.92 6.74 -6.07
C TYR A 64 11.97 5.66 -5.54
N ALA A 65 12.03 4.44 -6.07
CA ALA A 65 11.20 3.34 -5.62
C ALA A 65 11.59 2.87 -4.21
N GLY A 66 12.89 2.80 -3.89
CA GLY A 66 13.36 2.51 -2.53
C GLY A 66 12.96 3.60 -1.54
N GLY A 67 13.12 4.87 -1.91
CA GLY A 67 12.63 6.00 -1.12
C GLY A 67 11.13 5.90 -0.85
N SER A 68 10.31 5.61 -1.86
CA SER A 68 8.86 5.43 -1.71
C SER A 68 8.53 4.34 -0.70
N ALA A 69 9.23 3.20 -0.73
CA ALA A 69 9.00 2.11 0.21
C ALA A 69 9.31 2.51 1.67
N VAL A 70 10.42 3.25 1.87
CA VAL A 70 10.79 3.76 3.19
C VAL A 70 9.76 4.77 3.70
N PHE A 71 9.35 5.74 2.88
CA PHE A 71 8.32 6.70 3.26
C PHE A 71 6.96 6.05 3.52
N ALA A 72 6.59 5.03 2.75
CA ALA A 72 5.35 4.29 2.97
C ALA A 72 5.38 3.54 4.31
N ALA A 73 6.49 2.89 4.66
CA ALA A 73 6.65 2.24 5.95
C ALA A 73 6.64 3.26 7.10
N ALA A 74 7.40 4.35 6.96
CA ALA A 74 7.41 5.43 7.94
C ALA A 74 6.01 6.04 8.16
N THR A 75 5.21 6.18 7.11
CA THR A 75 3.83 6.69 7.21
C THR A 75 2.97 5.82 8.13
N SER A 76 3.07 4.48 8.04
CA SER A 76 2.29 3.58 8.90
C SER A 76 2.72 3.66 10.37
N ILE A 77 4.02 3.78 10.62
CA ILE A 77 4.55 3.93 11.98
C ILE A 77 4.17 5.29 12.58
N LEU A 78 4.38 6.37 11.82
CA LEU A 78 4.00 7.73 12.25
C LEU A 78 2.48 7.87 12.44
N ALA A 79 1.67 7.16 11.63
CA ALA A 79 0.23 7.11 11.83
C ALA A 79 -0.11 6.55 13.21
N LYS A 80 0.45 5.38 13.59
CA LYS A 80 0.20 4.78 14.92
C LYS A 80 0.60 5.70 16.06
N VAL A 81 1.76 6.35 15.95
CA VAL A 81 2.22 7.31 16.97
C VAL A 81 1.31 8.55 17.01
N GLY A 82 0.96 9.09 15.83
CA GLY A 82 0.17 10.32 15.73
C GLY A 82 -1.29 10.18 16.18
N ILE A 83 -1.86 8.96 16.11
CA ILE A 83 -3.26 8.71 16.51
C ILE A 83 -3.39 8.16 17.94
N SER A 84 -2.31 7.96 18.66
CA SER A 84 -2.33 7.35 19.99
C SER A 84 -3.12 8.15 21.05
N GLY A 85 -3.32 9.46 20.86
CA GLY A 85 -4.09 10.33 21.76
C GLY A 85 -5.22 11.10 21.07
N VAL A 86 -5.54 10.78 19.82
CA VAL A 86 -6.52 11.50 19.00
C VAL A 86 -7.50 10.51 18.41
N GLU A 87 -8.76 10.90 18.27
CA GLU A 87 -9.75 10.07 17.59
C GLU A 87 -9.34 9.80 16.14
N SER A 88 -9.47 8.55 15.67
CA SER A 88 -9.00 8.11 14.35
C SER A 88 -9.62 8.88 13.17
N ASN A 89 -10.89 9.30 13.31
CA ASN A 89 -11.57 10.09 12.28
C ASN A 89 -10.98 11.49 12.17
N LEU A 90 -10.70 12.13 13.32
CA LEU A 90 -10.06 13.45 13.36
C LEU A 90 -8.64 13.38 12.80
N ALA A 91 -7.87 12.37 13.17
CA ALA A 91 -6.53 12.15 12.64
C ALA A 91 -6.54 11.95 11.11
N THR A 92 -7.50 11.18 10.60
CA THR A 92 -7.68 10.99 9.15
C THR A 92 -8.05 12.30 8.45
N ALA A 93 -8.91 13.12 9.06
CA ALA A 93 -9.31 14.42 8.52
C ALA A 93 -8.12 15.39 8.44
N ILE A 94 -7.34 15.52 9.50
CA ILE A 94 -6.13 16.37 9.55
C ILE A 94 -5.12 15.92 8.48
N ARG A 95 -4.83 14.61 8.41
CA ARG A 95 -3.93 14.06 7.40
C ARG A 95 -4.43 14.37 5.99
N THR A 96 -5.71 14.18 5.72
CA THR A 96 -6.30 14.41 4.40
C THR A 96 -6.23 15.88 4.02
N ALA A 97 -6.46 16.79 4.97
CA ALA A 97 -6.30 18.23 4.74
C ALA A 97 -4.86 18.59 4.37
N VAL A 98 -3.87 18.06 5.07
CA VAL A 98 -2.45 18.28 4.74
C VAL A 98 -2.12 17.73 3.34
N VAL A 99 -2.57 16.52 3.02
CA VAL A 99 -2.37 15.91 1.68
C VAL A 99 -3.03 16.75 0.60
N LEU A 100 -4.23 17.28 0.84
CA LEU A 100 -4.94 18.17 -0.09
C LEU A 100 -4.12 19.43 -0.39
N VAL A 101 -3.62 20.10 0.65
CA VAL A 101 -2.78 21.31 0.50
C VAL A 101 -1.52 20.98 -0.30
N MET A 102 -0.82 19.89 0.04
CA MET A 102 0.40 19.46 -0.65
C MET A 102 0.13 19.09 -2.12
N ALA A 103 -1.00 18.46 -2.41
CA ALA A 103 -1.42 18.14 -3.77
C ALA A 103 -1.65 19.40 -4.60
N TRP A 104 -2.37 20.40 -4.05
CA TRP A 104 -2.59 21.69 -4.72
C TRP A 104 -1.30 22.43 -4.94
N LEU A 105 -0.41 22.53 -3.96
CA LEU A 105 0.90 23.14 -4.11
C LEU A 105 1.70 22.48 -5.23
N THR A 106 1.63 21.16 -5.35
CA THR A 106 2.31 20.41 -6.43
C THR A 106 1.71 20.73 -7.80
N VAL A 107 0.40 20.84 -7.93
CA VAL A 107 -0.28 21.18 -9.18
C VAL A 107 0.07 22.61 -9.62
N ILE A 108 0.07 23.54 -8.66
CA ILE A 108 0.42 24.96 -8.89
C ILE A 108 1.89 25.08 -9.32
N SER A 109 2.82 24.48 -8.58
CA SER A 109 4.25 24.55 -8.86
C SER A 109 4.63 23.94 -10.21
N LYS A 110 3.88 22.95 -10.67
CA LYS A 110 4.07 22.34 -12.00
C LYS A 110 3.31 23.05 -13.14
N GLY A 111 2.58 24.13 -12.85
CA GLY A 111 1.81 24.87 -13.84
C GLY A 111 0.71 24.05 -14.53
N LYS A 112 0.15 23.02 -13.85
CA LYS A 112 -0.82 22.09 -14.42
C LYS A 112 -2.28 22.51 -14.23
N LEU A 113 -2.55 23.67 -13.66
CA LEU A 113 -3.89 24.23 -13.48
C LEU A 113 -4.75 24.26 -14.76
N PRO A 114 -4.20 24.64 -15.95
CA PRO A 114 -5.02 24.65 -17.16
C PRO A 114 -5.59 23.28 -17.56
N GLN A 115 -4.90 22.19 -17.18
CA GLN A 115 -5.36 20.82 -17.48
C GLN A 115 -6.63 20.44 -16.73
N LEU A 116 -6.95 21.07 -15.60
CA LEU A 116 -8.21 20.85 -14.86
C LEU A 116 -9.44 21.25 -15.69
N LYS A 117 -9.32 22.25 -16.57
CA LYS A 117 -10.40 22.68 -17.44
C LYS A 117 -10.67 21.72 -18.61
N MET A 118 -9.74 20.80 -18.87
CA MET A 118 -9.84 19.82 -19.97
C MET A 118 -10.45 18.47 -19.51
N LEU A 119 -10.71 18.32 -18.20
CA LEU A 119 -11.32 17.11 -17.66
C LEU A 119 -12.80 16.98 -18.08
N ASP A 120 -13.15 15.84 -18.64
CA ASP A 120 -14.54 15.52 -18.95
C ASP A 120 -15.32 15.25 -17.65
N LYS A 121 -16.62 15.57 -17.67
CA LYS A 121 -17.53 15.34 -16.53
C LYS A 121 -17.58 13.89 -16.08
N LYS A 122 -17.43 12.94 -17.01
CA LYS A 122 -17.38 11.51 -16.71
C LYS A 122 -16.09 11.15 -15.95
N GLU A 123 -14.94 11.68 -16.39
CA GLU A 123 -13.66 11.47 -15.71
C GLU A 123 -13.70 12.06 -14.30
N LEU A 124 -14.25 13.27 -14.15
CA LEU A 124 -14.40 13.90 -12.84
C LEU A 124 -15.31 13.07 -11.91
N GLY A 125 -16.38 12.48 -12.43
CA GLY A 125 -17.26 11.58 -11.69
C GLY A 125 -16.52 10.33 -11.17
N PHE A 126 -15.72 9.69 -12.02
CA PHE A 126 -14.89 8.53 -11.60
C PHE A 126 -13.81 8.90 -10.58
N ILE A 127 -13.18 10.07 -10.75
CA ILE A 127 -12.20 10.58 -9.79
C ILE A 127 -12.87 10.84 -8.43
N ALA A 128 -14.05 11.46 -8.43
CA ALA A 128 -14.81 11.73 -7.20
C ALA A 128 -15.21 10.43 -6.49
N LEU A 129 -15.72 9.45 -7.23
CA LEU A 129 -16.08 8.14 -6.68
C LEU A 129 -14.86 7.40 -6.11
N SER A 130 -13.73 7.44 -6.82
CA SER A 130 -12.45 6.90 -6.34
C SER A 130 -11.99 7.60 -5.06
N GLY A 131 -12.16 8.93 -4.99
CA GLY A 131 -11.84 9.71 -3.79
C GLY A 131 -12.68 9.30 -2.58
N LEU A 132 -14.00 9.11 -2.77
CA LEU A 132 -14.90 8.64 -1.71
C LEU A 132 -14.53 7.23 -1.23
N ALA A 133 -14.27 6.31 -2.15
CA ALA A 133 -13.86 4.94 -1.82
C ALA A 133 -12.52 4.93 -1.06
N THR A 134 -11.56 5.75 -1.51
CA THR A 134 -10.25 5.90 -0.85
C THR A 134 -10.40 6.51 0.55
N GLY A 135 -11.23 7.54 0.69
CA GLY A 135 -11.52 8.15 2.00
C GLY A 135 -12.11 7.16 2.99
N GLY A 136 -13.12 6.38 2.58
CA GLY A 136 -13.70 5.31 3.40
C GLY A 136 -12.67 4.25 3.80
N SER A 137 -11.83 3.83 2.85
CA SER A 137 -10.73 2.89 3.13
C SER A 137 -9.76 3.43 4.17
N TRP A 138 -9.35 4.69 4.08
CA TRP A 138 -8.45 5.32 5.06
C TRP A 138 -9.06 5.46 6.44
N LEU A 139 -10.35 5.76 6.54
CA LEU A 139 -11.05 5.80 7.83
C LEU A 139 -11.01 4.43 8.52
N CYS A 140 -11.33 3.36 7.81
CA CYS A 140 -11.25 2.00 8.34
C CYS A 140 -9.81 1.62 8.71
N TYR A 141 -8.84 1.96 7.87
CA TYR A 141 -7.43 1.65 8.11
C TYR A 141 -6.88 2.35 9.36
N TYR A 142 -7.17 3.63 9.56
CA TYR A 142 -6.73 4.36 10.74
C TYR A 142 -7.39 3.85 12.01
N TYR A 143 -8.67 3.52 11.95
CA TYR A 143 -9.36 2.88 13.06
C TYR A 143 -8.72 1.54 13.42
N ALA A 144 -8.42 0.71 12.42
CA ALA A 144 -7.76 -0.56 12.63
C ALA A 144 -6.34 -0.41 13.21
N ILE A 145 -5.54 0.56 12.74
CA ILE A 145 -4.20 0.84 13.28
C ILE A 145 -4.29 1.37 14.72
N GLN A 146 -5.29 2.18 15.04
CA GLN A 146 -5.46 2.71 16.40
C GLN A 146 -5.73 1.60 17.41
N ASN A 147 -6.63 0.68 17.08
CA ASN A 147 -7.11 -0.35 18.00
C ASN A 147 -6.40 -1.70 17.85
N GLY A 148 -5.61 -1.86 16.81
CA GLY A 148 -4.94 -3.13 16.49
C GLY A 148 -3.42 -3.07 16.56
N VAL A 149 -2.82 -4.24 16.31
CA VAL A 149 -1.38 -4.44 16.22
C VAL A 149 -0.92 -4.11 14.80
N VAL A 150 0.03 -3.18 14.65
CA VAL A 150 0.45 -2.67 13.32
C VAL A 150 1.02 -3.78 12.45
N SER A 151 1.80 -4.69 13.05
CA SER A 151 2.41 -5.82 12.34
C SER A 151 1.39 -6.80 11.76
N VAL A 152 0.13 -6.75 12.20
CA VAL A 152 -0.98 -7.57 11.69
C VAL A 152 -1.88 -6.76 10.75
N VAL A 153 -2.25 -5.55 11.13
CA VAL A 153 -3.16 -4.68 10.35
C VAL A 153 -2.61 -4.36 8.97
N VAL A 154 -1.31 -4.03 8.88
CA VAL A 154 -0.70 -3.64 7.61
C VAL A 154 -0.66 -4.80 6.58
N PRO A 155 -0.33 -6.04 6.94
CA PRO A 155 -0.51 -7.19 6.04
C PRO A 155 -1.96 -7.44 5.63
N ILE A 156 -2.93 -7.30 6.53
CA ILE A 156 -4.35 -7.50 6.22
C ILE A 156 -4.82 -6.51 5.15
N ASP A 157 -4.38 -5.25 5.21
CA ASP A 157 -4.66 -4.26 4.17
C ASP A 157 -4.25 -4.75 2.78
N LYS A 158 -3.18 -5.54 2.68
CA LYS A 158 -2.71 -6.10 1.40
C LYS A 158 -3.60 -7.21 0.84
N MET A 159 -4.53 -7.75 1.61
CA MET A 159 -5.56 -8.67 1.10
C MET A 159 -6.48 -8.00 0.06
N SER A 160 -6.53 -6.66 0.03
CA SER A 160 -7.21 -5.88 -1.02
C SER A 160 -6.70 -6.18 -2.44
N LEU A 161 -5.51 -6.79 -2.57
CA LEU A 161 -5.01 -7.29 -3.84
C LEU A 161 -5.86 -8.43 -4.42
N LEU A 162 -6.47 -9.25 -3.56
CA LEU A 162 -7.29 -10.37 -4.01
C LEU A 162 -8.50 -9.91 -4.84
N PRO A 163 -9.39 -9.03 -4.34
CA PRO A 163 -10.47 -8.48 -5.16
C PRO A 163 -9.95 -7.73 -6.39
N THR A 164 -8.81 -7.03 -6.30
CA THR A 164 -8.23 -6.34 -7.46
C THR A 164 -7.82 -7.33 -8.55
N VAL A 165 -7.18 -8.44 -8.20
CA VAL A 165 -6.77 -9.48 -9.16
C VAL A 165 -7.98 -10.18 -9.75
N ILE A 166 -9.00 -10.49 -8.93
CA ILE A 166 -10.26 -11.10 -9.38
C ILE A 166 -10.95 -10.16 -10.38
N PHE A 167 -11.06 -8.89 -10.05
CA PHE A 167 -11.65 -7.88 -10.93
C PHE A 167 -10.88 -7.76 -12.25
N SER A 168 -9.55 -7.71 -12.20
CA SER A 168 -8.69 -7.65 -13.39
C SER A 168 -8.90 -8.88 -14.31
N TYR A 169 -9.06 -10.05 -13.71
CA TYR A 169 -9.34 -11.27 -14.46
C TYR A 169 -10.69 -11.21 -15.20
N PHE A 170 -11.77 -10.78 -14.51
CA PHE A 170 -13.11 -10.75 -15.11
C PHE A 170 -13.31 -9.59 -16.08
N VAL A 171 -12.82 -8.39 -15.75
CA VAL A 171 -13.08 -7.17 -16.55
C VAL A 171 -12.08 -7.00 -17.67
N PHE A 172 -10.78 -7.17 -17.36
CA PHE A 172 -9.70 -6.98 -18.34
C PHE A 172 -9.25 -8.29 -19.00
N LYS A 173 -9.80 -9.44 -18.55
CA LYS A 173 -9.40 -10.79 -19.03
C LYS A 173 -7.89 -11.05 -18.91
N GLU A 174 -7.24 -10.38 -17.97
CA GLU A 174 -5.82 -10.58 -17.70
C GLU A 174 -5.62 -11.89 -16.95
N LYS A 175 -4.86 -12.80 -17.57
CA LYS A 175 -4.51 -14.08 -16.94
C LYS A 175 -3.32 -13.90 -16.01
N LEU A 176 -3.45 -14.32 -14.75
CA LEU A 176 -2.30 -14.44 -13.86
C LEU A 176 -1.36 -15.54 -14.35
N SER A 177 -0.07 -15.27 -14.31
CA SER A 177 0.89 -16.35 -14.48
C SER A 177 0.89 -17.30 -13.30
N LYS A 178 1.32 -18.53 -13.49
CA LYS A 178 1.44 -19.52 -12.40
C LYS A 178 2.31 -19.03 -11.24
N LYS A 179 3.36 -18.26 -11.55
CA LYS A 179 4.25 -17.65 -10.55
C LYS A 179 3.54 -16.55 -9.74
N ALA A 180 2.79 -15.68 -10.40
CA ALA A 180 2.04 -14.62 -9.75
C ALA A 180 0.89 -15.19 -8.89
N ALA A 181 0.22 -16.24 -9.35
CA ALA A 181 -0.79 -16.95 -8.57
C ALA A 181 -0.21 -17.60 -7.30
N LEU A 182 0.96 -18.25 -7.42
CA LEU A 182 1.68 -18.78 -6.26
C LEU A 182 2.11 -17.66 -5.30
N GLY A 183 2.61 -16.54 -5.83
CA GLY A 183 2.98 -15.37 -5.03
C GLY A 183 1.80 -14.81 -4.25
N LEU A 184 0.62 -14.69 -4.89
CA LEU A 184 -0.61 -14.25 -4.25
C LEU A 184 -1.05 -15.23 -3.14
N ALA A 185 -0.99 -16.55 -3.41
CA ALA A 185 -1.33 -17.57 -2.43
C ALA A 185 -0.42 -17.51 -1.19
N LEU A 186 0.90 -17.33 -1.38
CA LEU A 186 1.86 -17.17 -0.28
C LEU A 186 1.60 -15.89 0.54
N MET A 187 1.28 -14.77 -0.13
CA MET A 187 0.93 -13.54 0.56
C MET A 187 -0.33 -13.71 1.41
N LEU A 188 -1.37 -14.34 0.86
CA LEU A 188 -2.60 -14.62 1.59
C LEU A 188 -2.34 -15.55 2.77
N ALA A 189 -1.59 -16.63 2.58
CA ALA A 189 -1.24 -17.56 3.66
C ALA A 189 -0.47 -16.84 4.78
N GLY A 190 0.55 -16.04 4.43
CA GLY A 190 1.32 -15.26 5.40
C GLY A 190 0.46 -14.26 6.18
N THR A 191 -0.46 -13.57 5.49
CA THR A 191 -1.40 -12.63 6.13
C THR A 191 -2.37 -13.35 7.07
N VAL A 192 -2.97 -14.46 6.63
CA VAL A 192 -3.91 -15.25 7.44
C VAL A 192 -3.22 -15.84 8.67
N VAL A 193 -2.01 -16.39 8.51
CA VAL A 193 -1.22 -16.89 9.64
C VAL A 193 -0.98 -15.79 10.67
N MET A 194 -0.59 -14.60 10.26
CA MET A 194 -0.43 -13.47 11.19
C MET A 194 -1.76 -13.01 11.80
N ALA A 195 -2.84 -13.00 11.04
CA ALA A 195 -4.14 -12.55 11.54
C ALA A 195 -4.75 -13.50 12.59
N ILE A 196 -4.43 -14.80 12.53
CA ILE A 196 -5.00 -15.81 13.44
C ILE A 196 -4.09 -16.04 14.65
N PHE A 197 -2.78 -15.99 14.47
CA PHE A 197 -1.82 -16.48 15.48
C PHE A 197 -0.89 -15.38 16.04
N ALA A 198 -0.98 -14.16 15.59
CA ALA A 198 -0.23 -13.01 16.06
C ALA A 198 -1.13 -11.95 16.67
#